data_29f1fc810bc794cc01cc9a1f6acec6d6
#
_entry.id   29f1fc810bc794cc01cc9a1f6acec6d6
#
_cell.length_a   1.000
_cell.length_b   1.000
_cell.length_c   1.000
_cell.angle_alpha   90.00
_cell.angle_beta   90.00
_cell.angle_gamma   90.00
#
_symmetry.space_group_name_H-M   'P 1'
#
loop_
_entity.id
_entity.type
_entity.pdbx_description
1 polymer ?
#
loop_
_entity_poly.entity_id
_entity_poly.type
_entity_poly.pdbx_seq_one_letter_code
_entity_poly.pdbx_strand_id
1 'polypeptide(L)'
;MKKYEIKIEHDDDPMNPRTDWDNVTTMLCFHPSYNLGDKHDYKKDSFDSWGELKAQIESDYNVLMIKPLRLYDHSGITISTSNSYPFNDRFDSMMVGWIFVEEKKLELMCGKDYDRSDETLSKMIEADIETYDKYITGQVYRYAIYEIETCSLGHQHKNYVDGCGGYYGEDECRSEAESVLRSLEKEVV
;
A
#
# COMPACT_ATOMS: atom_id res chain seq x y z
N MET A 1 6.96 -37.36 -11.34
CA MET A 1 7.09 -35.98 -10.84
C MET A 1 5.68 -35.44 -10.60
N LYS A 2 5.40 -34.90 -9.43
CA LYS A 2 4.15 -34.19 -9.17
C LYS A 2 4.08 -32.93 -10.07
N LYS A 3 2.91 -32.62 -10.57
CA LYS A 3 2.67 -31.44 -11.39
C LYS A 3 1.92 -30.43 -10.55
N TYR A 4 2.37 -29.19 -10.53
CA TYR A 4 1.74 -28.10 -9.80
C TYR A 4 1.25 -27.00 -10.73
N GLU A 5 0.26 -26.23 -10.26
CA GLU A 5 -0.26 -25.04 -10.91
C GLU A 5 -0.35 -23.92 -9.89
N ILE A 6 0.20 -22.75 -10.21
CA ILE A 6 0.01 -21.51 -9.45
C ILE A 6 -1.16 -20.74 -10.06
N LYS A 7 -2.09 -20.29 -9.22
CA LYS A 7 -3.17 -19.37 -9.58
C LYS A 7 -2.98 -18.07 -8.81
N ILE A 8 -2.91 -16.95 -9.52
CA ILE A 8 -2.90 -15.59 -8.95
C ILE A 8 -4.27 -14.97 -9.17
N GLU A 9 -4.83 -14.37 -8.14
CA GLU A 9 -6.14 -13.71 -8.16
C GLU A 9 -6.09 -12.41 -7.35
N HIS A 10 -7.02 -11.50 -7.58
CA HIS A 10 -7.22 -10.39 -6.66
C HIS A 10 -7.61 -10.93 -5.27
N ASP A 11 -7.14 -10.27 -4.24
CA ASP A 11 -7.55 -10.56 -2.87
C ASP A 11 -8.95 -9.96 -2.64
N ASP A 12 -9.89 -10.78 -2.17
CA ASP A 12 -11.28 -10.37 -2.01
C ASP A 12 -11.52 -9.58 -0.71
N ASP A 13 -10.59 -9.67 0.26
CA ASP A 13 -10.68 -9.01 1.55
C ASP A 13 -9.31 -8.48 2.00
N PRO A 14 -8.73 -7.52 1.24
CA PRO A 14 -7.41 -7.00 1.53
C PRO A 14 -7.44 -6.09 2.76
N MET A 15 -6.43 -6.20 3.63
CA MET A 15 -6.25 -5.29 4.76
C MET A 15 -5.99 -3.86 4.27
N ASN A 16 -6.64 -2.87 4.91
CA ASN A 16 -6.36 -1.46 4.62
C ASN A 16 -5.07 -1.01 5.34
N PRO A 17 -4.01 -0.65 4.60
CA PRO A 17 -2.73 -0.28 5.21
C PRO A 17 -2.82 0.91 6.19
N ARG A 18 -3.84 1.77 6.07
CA ARG A 18 -3.97 2.96 6.93
C ARG A 18 -4.80 2.75 8.18
N THR A 19 -5.60 1.68 8.25
CA THR A 19 -6.46 1.39 9.40
C THR A 19 -6.09 0.11 10.13
N ASP A 20 -5.48 -0.85 9.42
CA ASP A 20 -5.25 -2.19 9.93
C ASP A 20 -3.77 -2.44 10.27
N TRP A 21 -2.89 -1.51 9.90
CA TRP A 21 -1.45 -1.55 10.18
C TRP A 21 -1.01 -0.36 11.03
N ASP A 22 0.06 -0.60 11.79
CA ASP A 22 0.85 0.49 12.38
C ASP A 22 1.78 1.06 11.30
N ASN A 23 1.69 2.38 11.07
CA ASN A 23 2.49 3.08 10.06
C ASN A 23 3.44 4.08 10.71
N VAL A 24 4.63 4.26 10.16
CA VAL A 24 5.58 5.30 10.59
C VAL A 24 5.09 6.68 10.18
N THR A 25 4.51 6.79 8.99
CA THR A 25 3.93 8.05 8.50
C THR A 25 2.53 8.32 9.04
N THR A 26 2.10 9.56 9.01
CA THR A 26 0.72 9.97 9.23
C THR A 26 0.18 10.63 7.98
N MET A 27 -0.98 10.16 7.50
CA MET A 27 -1.61 10.58 6.25
C MET A 27 -2.94 11.28 6.54
N LEU A 28 -2.97 12.61 6.42
CA LEU A 28 -4.18 13.42 6.60
C LEU A 28 -4.79 13.71 5.23
N CYS A 29 -5.95 13.11 4.95
CA CYS A 29 -6.64 13.27 3.68
C CYS A 29 -8.03 13.90 3.86
N PHE A 30 -8.37 14.86 3.00
CA PHE A 30 -9.60 15.68 3.07
C PHE A 30 -10.39 15.59 1.75
N HIS A 31 -10.59 14.40 1.23
CA HIS A 31 -11.39 14.22 0.03
C HIS A 31 -12.89 14.32 0.36
N PRO A 32 -13.71 15.05 -0.44
CA PRO A 32 -15.13 15.25 -0.12
C PRO A 32 -15.99 13.96 -0.23
N SER A 33 -15.59 13.02 -1.07
CA SER A 33 -16.38 11.82 -1.39
C SER A 33 -15.77 10.51 -0.88
N TYR A 34 -14.46 10.48 -0.63
CA TYR A 34 -13.74 9.28 -0.21
C TYR A 34 -13.14 9.45 1.18
N ASN A 35 -13.32 8.44 2.03
CA ASN A 35 -12.67 8.39 3.34
C ASN A 35 -11.30 7.74 3.20
N LEU A 36 -10.26 8.55 2.97
CA LEU A 36 -8.89 8.12 2.71
C LEU A 36 -7.94 8.54 3.83
N GLY A 37 -6.82 7.83 3.94
CA GLY A 37 -5.77 8.11 4.92
C GLY A 37 -6.14 7.70 6.34
N ASP A 38 -5.49 8.34 7.31
CA ASP A 38 -5.65 8.08 8.73
C ASP A 38 -6.85 8.84 9.31
N LYS A 39 -7.42 8.35 10.40
CA LYS A 39 -8.43 9.10 11.16
C LYS A 39 -7.79 10.32 11.82
N HIS A 40 -8.44 11.47 11.71
CA HIS A 40 -7.98 12.72 12.31
C HIS A 40 -9.14 13.66 12.63
N ASP A 41 -8.89 14.62 13.53
CA ASP A 41 -9.89 15.60 13.97
C ASP A 41 -9.81 16.95 13.23
N TYR A 42 -8.82 17.14 12.35
CA TYR A 42 -8.69 18.34 11.54
C TYR A 42 -9.88 18.49 10.59
N LYS A 43 -10.40 19.72 10.48
CA LYS A 43 -11.47 20.09 9.55
C LYS A 43 -10.89 21.02 8.48
N LYS A 44 -11.02 20.67 7.21
CA LYS A 44 -10.46 21.47 6.10
C LYS A 44 -10.99 22.90 6.11
N ASP A 45 -12.27 23.09 6.42
CA ASP A 45 -12.95 24.40 6.44
C ASP A 45 -12.47 25.32 7.58
N SER A 46 -11.68 24.80 8.52
CA SER A 46 -11.07 25.60 9.58
C SER A 46 -9.76 26.28 9.14
N PHE A 47 -9.33 26.09 7.89
CA PHE A 47 -8.10 26.62 7.35
C PHE A 47 -8.33 27.31 6.01
N ASP A 48 -7.81 28.52 5.84
CA ASP A 48 -7.95 29.32 4.63
C ASP A 48 -7.13 28.75 3.46
N SER A 49 -6.08 27.97 3.76
CA SER A 49 -5.19 27.39 2.75
C SER A 49 -4.56 26.06 3.20
N TRP A 50 -4.04 25.30 2.23
CA TRP A 50 -3.20 24.13 2.51
C TRP A 50 -1.92 24.50 3.26
N GLY A 51 -1.39 25.72 3.06
CA GLY A 51 -0.21 26.21 3.76
C GLY A 51 -0.48 26.45 5.25
N GLU A 52 -1.64 26.99 5.59
CA GLU A 52 -2.05 27.19 6.98
C GLU A 52 -2.26 25.86 7.71
N LEU A 53 -2.94 24.90 7.07
CA LEU A 53 -3.06 23.56 7.62
C LEU A 53 -1.69 22.91 7.82
N LYS A 54 -0.75 23.07 6.88
CA LYS A 54 0.63 22.56 7.03
C LYS A 54 1.30 23.18 8.25
N ALA A 55 1.22 24.50 8.41
CA ALA A 55 1.81 25.20 9.56
C ALA A 55 1.20 24.71 10.89
N GLN A 56 -0.10 24.43 10.90
CA GLN A 56 -0.75 23.85 12.09
C GLN A 56 -0.24 22.44 12.40
N ILE A 57 -0.09 21.57 11.38
CA ILE A 57 0.48 20.22 11.56
C ILE A 57 1.90 20.33 12.11
N GLU A 58 2.74 21.20 11.55
CA GLU A 58 4.12 21.43 12.02
C GLU A 58 4.19 22.02 13.44
N SER A 59 3.13 22.69 13.89
CA SER A 59 3.00 23.19 15.28
C SER A 59 2.55 22.08 16.25
N ASP A 60 1.66 21.19 15.82
CA ASP A 60 1.07 20.14 16.67
C ASP A 60 1.99 18.94 16.81
N TYR A 61 2.86 18.71 15.83
CA TYR A 61 3.78 17.56 15.76
C TYR A 61 5.22 18.03 15.53
N ASN A 62 6.18 17.30 16.08
CA ASN A 62 7.58 17.48 15.70
C ASN A 62 7.83 16.77 14.36
N VAL A 63 7.53 17.49 13.26
CA VAL A 63 7.57 16.96 11.90
C VAL A 63 9.00 16.94 11.38
N LEU A 64 9.50 15.76 11.00
CA LEU A 64 10.82 15.59 10.37
C LEU A 64 10.74 15.81 8.85
N MET A 65 9.66 15.31 8.22
CA MET A 65 9.40 15.51 6.78
C MET A 65 7.91 15.54 6.53
N ILE A 66 7.47 16.40 5.61
CA ILE A 66 6.07 16.52 5.17
C ILE A 66 6.00 16.70 3.66
N LYS A 67 5.12 15.92 3.00
CA LYS A 67 4.87 15.99 1.55
C LYS A 67 3.38 16.19 1.27
N PRO A 68 3.02 16.91 0.16
CA PRO A 68 1.63 17.05 -0.24
C PRO A 68 1.07 15.72 -0.73
N LEU A 69 -0.21 15.48 -0.44
CA LEU A 69 -1.01 14.41 -1.04
C LEU A 69 -1.79 14.95 -2.23
N ARG A 70 -1.67 14.29 -3.35
CA ARG A 70 -2.42 14.55 -4.56
C ARG A 70 -3.21 13.33 -4.97
N LEU A 71 -4.44 13.54 -5.34
CA LEU A 71 -5.35 12.51 -5.85
C LEU A 71 -5.69 12.82 -7.30
N TYR A 72 -5.69 11.80 -8.13
CA TYR A 72 -6.28 11.79 -9.47
C TYR A 72 -7.54 10.95 -9.42
N ASP A 73 -8.66 11.50 -9.90
CA ASP A 73 -10.00 10.88 -9.88
C ASP A 73 -10.61 10.89 -11.28
N HIS A 74 -10.30 9.84 -12.06
CA HIS A 74 -10.88 9.62 -13.40
C HIS A 74 -11.02 8.12 -13.65
N SER A 75 -12.25 7.60 -13.63
CA SER A 75 -12.54 6.15 -13.79
C SER A 75 -11.84 5.24 -12.77
N GLY A 76 -11.46 5.79 -11.64
CA GLY A 76 -10.71 5.19 -10.54
C GLY A 76 -9.89 6.26 -9.85
N ILE A 77 -9.40 5.98 -8.65
CA ILE A 77 -8.60 6.93 -7.89
C ILE A 77 -7.15 6.43 -7.77
N THR A 78 -6.19 7.35 -7.86
CA THR A 78 -4.78 7.08 -7.53
C THR A 78 -4.22 8.23 -6.68
N ILE A 79 -3.33 7.91 -5.74
CA ILE A 79 -2.75 8.87 -4.81
C ILE A 79 -1.23 8.96 -4.98
N SER A 80 -0.66 10.15 -4.82
CA SER A 80 0.78 10.37 -4.95
C SER A 80 1.25 11.55 -4.12
N THR A 81 2.57 11.66 -3.95
CA THR A 81 3.25 12.84 -3.36
C THR A 81 3.99 13.67 -4.42
N SER A 82 3.80 13.38 -5.69
CA SER A 82 4.45 14.09 -6.78
C SER A 82 4.07 15.57 -6.79
N ASN A 83 5.04 16.44 -7.07
CA ASN A 83 4.79 17.87 -7.29
C ASN A 83 4.17 18.14 -8.66
N SER A 84 4.22 17.20 -9.60
CA SER A 84 3.52 17.23 -10.87
C SER A 84 2.23 16.43 -10.78
N TYR A 85 1.18 16.90 -11.45
CA TYR A 85 -0.03 16.12 -11.59
C TYR A 85 0.25 14.85 -12.38
N PRO A 86 -0.18 13.66 -11.91
CA PRO A 86 -0.19 12.48 -12.75
C PRO A 86 -0.95 12.83 -14.04
N PHE A 87 -0.41 12.44 -15.19
CA PHE A 87 -1.04 12.64 -16.51
C PHE A 87 -1.19 14.09 -17.01
N ASN A 88 -0.57 15.11 -16.40
CA ASN A 88 -0.70 16.53 -16.81
C ASN A 88 -2.15 17.05 -16.83
N ASP A 89 -3.07 16.39 -16.17
CA ASP A 89 -4.47 16.76 -16.15
C ASP A 89 -4.79 17.57 -14.88
N ARG A 90 -5.16 18.84 -15.08
CA ARG A 90 -5.53 19.74 -13.99
C ARG A 90 -6.99 19.59 -13.53
N PHE A 91 -7.83 18.94 -14.33
CA PHE A 91 -9.26 18.85 -14.03
C PHE A 91 -9.55 17.69 -13.08
N ASP A 92 -8.86 16.55 -13.26
CA ASP A 92 -9.09 15.34 -12.49
C ASP A 92 -8.05 15.14 -11.36
N SER A 93 -7.12 16.10 -11.21
CA SER A 93 -6.08 16.06 -10.18
C SER A 93 -6.25 17.17 -9.15
N MET A 94 -6.29 16.82 -7.87
CA MET A 94 -6.41 17.77 -6.77
C MET A 94 -5.42 17.48 -5.64
N MET A 95 -5.06 18.53 -4.90
CA MET A 95 -4.41 18.36 -3.61
C MET A 95 -5.47 17.97 -2.58
N VAL A 96 -5.24 16.86 -1.86
CA VAL A 96 -6.20 16.32 -0.90
C VAL A 96 -5.68 16.29 0.53
N GLY A 97 -4.43 16.65 0.78
CA GLY A 97 -3.90 16.65 2.14
C GLY A 97 -2.40 16.65 2.25
N TRP A 98 -1.93 16.08 3.36
CA TRP A 98 -0.53 15.97 3.72
C TRP A 98 -0.19 14.59 4.28
N ILE A 99 1.01 14.09 3.96
CA ILE A 99 1.62 12.94 4.61
C ILE A 99 2.93 13.38 5.25
N PHE A 100 3.20 12.92 6.47
CA PHE A 100 4.39 13.33 7.20
C PHE A 100 4.94 12.24 8.10
N VAL A 101 6.21 12.40 8.47
CA VAL A 101 6.90 11.60 9.49
C VAL A 101 7.05 12.46 10.74
N GLU A 102 6.50 11.99 11.86
CA GLU A 102 6.68 12.60 13.20
C GLU A 102 7.87 11.93 13.92
N GLU A 103 8.74 12.73 14.55
CA GLU A 103 9.91 12.21 15.28
C GLU A 103 9.53 11.18 16.34
N LYS A 104 8.54 11.49 17.18
CA LYS A 104 8.10 10.59 18.25
C LYS A 104 7.61 9.24 17.73
N LYS A 105 6.87 9.24 16.64
CA LYS A 105 6.34 8.02 16.02
C LYS A 105 7.46 7.20 15.37
N LEU A 106 8.41 7.87 14.69
CA LEU A 106 9.60 7.24 14.15
C LEU A 106 10.44 6.58 15.24
N GLU A 107 10.70 7.28 16.36
CA GLU A 107 11.45 6.71 17.48
C GLU A 107 10.76 5.49 18.10
N LEU A 108 9.44 5.54 18.24
CA LEU A 108 8.66 4.44 18.79
C LEU A 108 8.74 3.18 17.94
N MET A 109 8.69 3.32 16.61
CA MET A 109 8.58 2.20 15.68
C MET A 109 9.94 1.69 15.18
N CYS A 110 10.89 2.60 14.97
CA CYS A 110 12.19 2.27 14.36
C CYS A 110 13.38 2.42 15.32
N GLY A 111 13.17 3.03 16.50
CA GLY A 111 14.23 3.31 17.47
C GLY A 111 14.87 4.69 17.28
N LYS A 112 15.62 5.12 18.34
CA LYS A 112 16.23 6.46 18.39
C LYS A 112 17.37 6.67 17.41
N ASP A 113 18.08 5.60 17.08
CA ASP A 113 19.28 5.63 16.23
C ASP A 113 18.95 5.43 14.75
N TYR A 114 17.65 5.44 14.39
CA TYR A 114 17.23 5.30 12.99
C TYR A 114 17.69 6.49 12.14
N ASP A 115 18.08 6.22 10.90
CA ASP A 115 18.53 7.24 9.95
C ASP A 115 17.41 8.24 9.63
N ARG A 116 17.67 9.52 9.89
CA ARG A 116 16.74 10.64 9.68
C ARG A 116 17.13 11.50 8.48
N SER A 117 17.96 10.96 7.59
CA SER A 117 18.29 11.67 6.35
C SER A 117 17.06 11.90 5.49
N ASP A 118 17.05 13.01 4.75
CA ASP A 118 15.95 13.34 3.84
C ASP A 118 15.67 12.22 2.83
N GLU A 119 16.72 11.51 2.40
CA GLU A 119 16.60 10.37 1.50
C GLU A 119 15.82 9.22 2.15
N THR A 120 16.16 8.86 3.39
CA THR A 120 15.50 7.78 4.12
C THR A 120 14.04 8.12 4.43
N LEU A 121 13.78 9.33 4.94
CA LEU A 121 12.42 9.78 5.24
C LEU A 121 11.56 9.89 3.96
N SER A 122 12.15 10.33 2.84
CA SER A 122 11.48 10.36 1.55
C SER A 122 11.06 8.99 1.07
N LYS A 123 11.96 7.99 1.16
CA LYS A 123 11.68 6.60 0.79
C LYS A 123 10.58 5.98 1.65
N MET A 124 10.54 6.28 2.96
CA MET A 124 9.45 5.83 3.84
C MET A 124 8.09 6.35 3.36
N ILE A 125 8.00 7.65 3.10
CA ILE A 125 6.77 8.26 2.61
C ILE A 125 6.36 7.65 1.27
N GLU A 126 7.30 7.46 0.36
CA GLU A 126 7.04 6.90 -0.98
C GLU A 126 6.57 5.45 -0.90
N ALA A 127 7.17 4.62 -0.04
CA ALA A 127 6.76 3.24 0.17
C ALA A 127 5.34 3.13 0.75
N ASP A 128 4.99 3.97 1.75
CA ASP A 128 3.66 4.01 2.32
C ASP A 128 2.59 4.45 1.30
N ILE A 129 2.93 5.45 0.47
CA ILE A 129 2.06 5.92 -0.61
C ILE A 129 1.87 4.84 -1.68
N GLU A 130 2.94 4.19 -2.12
CA GLU A 130 2.87 3.14 -3.13
C GLU A 130 1.98 1.98 -2.64
N THR A 131 2.18 1.54 -1.40
CA THR A 131 1.37 0.46 -0.80
C THR A 131 -0.09 0.87 -0.70
N TYR A 132 -0.37 2.11 -0.26
CA TYR A 132 -1.74 2.60 -0.14
C TYR A 132 -2.40 2.82 -1.51
N ASP A 133 -1.65 3.29 -2.51
CA ASP A 133 -2.14 3.42 -3.89
C ASP A 133 -2.53 2.06 -4.48
N LYS A 134 -1.70 1.03 -4.31
CA LYS A 134 -2.03 -0.35 -4.69
C LYS A 134 -3.33 -0.83 -4.02
N TYR A 135 -3.54 -0.48 -2.75
CA TYR A 135 -4.78 -0.82 -2.04
C TYR A 135 -6.00 -0.14 -2.66
N ILE A 136 -5.99 1.19 -2.80
CA ILE A 136 -7.16 1.94 -3.30
C ILE A 136 -7.46 1.69 -4.78
N THR A 137 -6.46 1.25 -5.55
CA THR A 137 -6.59 0.85 -6.96
C THR A 137 -6.95 -0.63 -7.14
N GLY A 138 -7.12 -1.40 -6.04
CA GLY A 138 -7.47 -2.82 -6.09
C GLY A 138 -6.33 -3.74 -6.55
N GLN A 139 -5.08 -3.28 -6.48
CA GLN A 139 -3.89 -4.06 -6.86
C GLN A 139 -3.36 -4.88 -5.67
N VAL A 140 -4.25 -5.56 -4.96
CA VAL A 140 -3.89 -6.51 -3.90
C VAL A 140 -4.24 -7.91 -4.36
N TYR A 141 -3.31 -8.83 -4.19
CA TYR A 141 -3.36 -10.17 -4.78
C TYR A 141 -3.18 -11.27 -3.75
N ARG A 142 -3.64 -12.46 -4.13
CA ARG A 142 -3.40 -13.72 -3.45
C ARG A 142 -2.96 -14.77 -4.43
N TYR A 143 -2.21 -15.76 -3.96
CA TYR A 143 -1.92 -16.97 -4.73
C TYR A 143 -2.55 -18.19 -4.10
N ALA A 144 -2.79 -19.20 -4.95
CA ALA A 144 -3.08 -20.56 -4.55
C ALA A 144 -2.26 -21.54 -5.39
N ILE A 145 -1.68 -22.57 -4.76
CA ILE A 145 -0.92 -23.63 -5.39
C ILE A 145 -1.75 -24.91 -5.35
N TYR A 146 -1.90 -25.53 -6.49
CA TYR A 146 -2.63 -26.79 -6.65
C TYR A 146 -1.71 -27.89 -7.17
N GLU A 147 -1.79 -29.09 -6.58
CA GLU A 147 -1.26 -30.31 -7.17
C GLU A 147 -2.25 -30.85 -8.21
N ILE A 148 -1.76 -31.17 -9.41
CA ILE A 148 -2.56 -31.68 -10.51
C ILE A 148 -2.41 -33.20 -10.57
N GLU A 149 -3.47 -33.90 -10.26
CA GLU A 149 -3.57 -35.36 -10.39
C GLU A 149 -4.40 -35.74 -11.61
N THR A 150 -3.93 -36.74 -12.37
CA THR A 150 -4.71 -37.28 -13.50
C THR A 150 -5.22 -38.67 -13.10
N CYS A 151 -6.54 -38.84 -13.06
CA CYS A 151 -7.14 -40.15 -12.76
C CYS A 151 -6.99 -41.13 -13.94
N SER A 152 -7.33 -42.38 -13.71
CA SER A 152 -7.23 -43.47 -14.71
C SER A 152 -8.11 -43.27 -15.95
N LEU A 153 -9.11 -42.36 -15.87
CA LEU A 153 -9.98 -41.98 -16.96
C LEU A 153 -9.48 -40.74 -17.75
N GLY A 154 -8.29 -40.20 -17.37
CA GLY A 154 -7.68 -39.03 -18.01
C GLY A 154 -8.19 -37.68 -17.51
N HIS A 155 -9.05 -37.62 -16.52
CA HIS A 155 -9.53 -36.36 -15.93
C HIS A 155 -8.47 -35.81 -14.99
N GLN A 156 -8.27 -34.46 -15.03
CA GLN A 156 -7.41 -33.72 -14.12
C GLN A 156 -8.21 -33.25 -12.89
N HIS A 157 -7.64 -33.49 -11.73
CA HIS A 157 -8.13 -33.01 -10.43
C HIS A 157 -7.12 -32.04 -9.86
N LYS A 158 -7.61 -30.92 -9.27
CA LYS A 158 -6.79 -29.90 -8.62
C LYS A 158 -6.96 -30.04 -7.11
N ASN A 159 -5.90 -30.42 -6.43
CA ASN A 159 -5.87 -30.53 -4.98
C ASN A 159 -5.13 -29.29 -4.44
N TYR A 160 -5.81 -28.49 -3.61
CA TYR A 160 -5.19 -27.33 -2.95
C TYR A 160 -4.05 -27.80 -2.04
N VAL A 161 -2.90 -27.12 -2.16
CA VAL A 161 -1.68 -27.42 -1.38
C VAL A 161 -1.31 -26.29 -0.47
N ASP A 162 -1.25 -25.06 -1.00
CA ASP A 162 -0.83 -23.87 -0.26
C ASP A 162 -1.43 -22.59 -0.88
N GLY A 163 -1.44 -21.49 -0.12
CA GLY A 163 -1.87 -20.19 -0.61
C GLY A 163 -1.76 -19.11 0.46
N CYS A 164 -1.53 -17.88 0.01
CA CYS A 164 -1.45 -16.70 0.86
C CYS A 164 -1.99 -15.48 0.11
N GLY A 165 -2.58 -14.53 0.84
CA GLY A 165 -3.06 -13.24 0.33
C GLY A 165 -2.34 -12.06 0.95
N GLY A 166 -2.79 -10.84 0.62
CA GLY A 166 -2.25 -9.60 1.17
C GLY A 166 -0.99 -9.10 0.47
N TYR A 167 -0.77 -9.45 -0.81
CA TYR A 167 0.36 -8.96 -1.61
C TYR A 167 -0.04 -7.69 -2.36
N TYR A 168 0.60 -6.57 -2.03
CA TYR A 168 0.38 -5.27 -2.69
C TYR A 168 1.22 -5.18 -3.96
N GLY A 169 0.74 -5.82 -5.01
CA GLY A 169 1.35 -5.96 -6.33
C GLY A 169 1.35 -7.42 -6.82
N GLU A 170 1.07 -7.63 -8.12
CA GLU A 170 1.04 -8.97 -8.71
C GLU A 170 2.43 -9.62 -8.75
N ASP A 171 3.46 -8.82 -9.01
CA ASP A 171 4.84 -9.32 -9.13
C ASP A 171 5.36 -9.89 -7.80
N GLU A 172 5.09 -9.22 -6.68
CA GLU A 172 5.43 -9.69 -5.34
C GLU A 172 4.69 -10.99 -5.01
N CYS A 173 3.38 -11.04 -5.31
CA CYS A 173 2.57 -12.24 -5.12
C CYS A 173 3.10 -13.43 -5.93
N ARG A 174 3.44 -13.20 -7.19
CA ARG A 174 3.99 -14.22 -8.10
C ARG A 174 5.35 -14.72 -7.64
N SER A 175 6.24 -13.81 -7.25
CA SER A 175 7.58 -14.14 -6.75
C SER A 175 7.52 -15.05 -5.52
N GLU A 176 6.62 -14.76 -4.58
CA GLU A 176 6.43 -15.57 -3.39
C GLU A 176 5.84 -16.94 -3.73
N ALA A 177 4.80 -16.99 -4.57
CA ALA A 177 4.20 -18.25 -5.01
C ALA A 177 5.23 -19.19 -5.67
N GLU A 178 6.11 -18.63 -6.52
CA GLU A 178 7.20 -19.39 -7.14
C GLU A 178 8.26 -19.86 -6.13
N SER A 179 8.51 -19.06 -5.08
CA SER A 179 9.42 -19.42 -4.01
C SER A 179 8.90 -20.63 -3.22
N VAL A 180 7.62 -20.59 -2.86
CA VAL A 180 6.93 -21.68 -2.17
C VAL A 180 6.90 -22.94 -3.04
N LEU A 181 6.56 -22.79 -4.33
CA LEU A 181 6.55 -23.94 -5.27
C LEU A 181 7.93 -24.63 -5.35
N ARG A 182 9.01 -23.85 -5.44
CA ARG A 182 10.38 -24.42 -5.44
C ARG A 182 10.70 -25.19 -4.17
N SER A 183 10.12 -24.82 -3.03
CA SER A 183 10.29 -25.53 -1.76
C SER A 183 9.52 -26.85 -1.75
N LEU A 184 8.26 -26.84 -2.21
CA LEU A 184 7.43 -28.04 -2.34
C LEU A 184 8.05 -29.09 -3.28
N GLU A 185 8.67 -28.65 -4.38
CA GLU A 185 9.34 -29.56 -5.33
C GLU A 185 10.59 -30.23 -4.75
N LYS A 186 11.30 -29.59 -3.82
CA LYS A 186 12.47 -30.15 -3.14
C LYS A 186 12.12 -31.19 -2.08
N GLU A 187 10.97 -31.04 -1.41
CA GLU A 187 10.52 -32.00 -0.40
C GLU A 187 10.07 -33.34 -0.98
N VAL A 188 9.85 -33.43 -2.29
CA VAL A 188 9.38 -34.62 -3.00
C VAL A 188 10.56 -35.48 -3.51
N VAL A 189 11.81 -35.03 -3.33
CA VAL A 189 13.04 -35.75 -3.72
C VAL A 189 13.63 -36.50 -2.52
#